data_e93811ff928e66ca3342982e086aa4f0
#
_entry.id   e93811ff928e66ca3342982e086aa4f0
#
_cell.length_a   1.000
_cell.length_b   1.000
_cell.length_c   1.000
_cell.angle_alpha   90.00
_cell.angle_beta   90.00
_cell.angle_gamma   90.00
#
_symmetry.space_group_name_H-M   'P 1'
#
loop_
_entity.id
_entity.type
_entity.pdbx_description
1 polymer ?
#
loop_
_entity_poly.entity_id
_entity_poly.type
_entity_poly.pdbx_seq_one_letter_code
_entity_poly.pdbx_strand_id
1 'polypeptide(L)'
;MDRRGRTWHHVAAYEANLGFVGALRVDATMRREAADWLRWQAAQLPLVGPDRGVLHDRWVLADGSQQSPCPADIDARHCRQIDAVDSTLASFFLMAQAYLRHGGDAALLREPALRAAFDVAAATLATLQQTEGLSWAKADHPVAYLMDAVEVAAGWRALAQLQAEVWGDAAGAAVSRHQAQRTQDALQR
;
A
#
# COMPACT_ATOMS: atom_id res chain seq x y z
N MET A 1 21.04 -12.20 11.13
CA MET A 1 21.83 -13.09 10.24
C MET A 1 21.10 -14.42 10.14
N ASP A 2 21.10 -15.03 8.95
CA ASP A 2 20.54 -16.36 8.75
C ASP A 2 21.54 -17.45 9.24
N ARG A 3 21.12 -18.74 9.10
CA ARG A 3 21.98 -19.90 9.49
C ARG A 3 23.29 -20.00 8.69
N ARG A 4 23.44 -19.23 7.59
CA ARG A 4 24.63 -19.16 6.74
C ARG A 4 25.45 -17.89 6.99
N GLY A 5 25.12 -17.11 8.03
CA GLY A 5 25.79 -15.85 8.36
C GLY A 5 25.48 -14.68 7.40
N ARG A 6 24.46 -14.79 6.53
CA ARG A 6 24.06 -13.71 5.63
C ARG A 6 23.13 -12.73 6.33
N THR A 7 23.27 -11.45 6.02
CA THR A 7 22.41 -10.39 6.58
C THR A 7 21.16 -10.23 5.72
N TRP A 8 20.01 -10.34 6.34
CA TRP A 8 18.71 -10.02 5.78
C TRP A 8 18.17 -8.74 6.39
N HIS A 9 17.59 -7.89 5.55
CA HIS A 9 16.87 -6.70 5.96
C HIS A 9 15.37 -6.96 5.86
N HIS A 10 14.63 -6.60 6.91
CA HIS A 10 13.18 -6.59 6.88
C HIS A 10 12.70 -5.31 6.18
N VAL A 11 11.77 -5.46 5.25
CA VAL A 11 11.17 -4.37 4.49
C VAL A 11 9.66 -4.43 4.68
N ALA A 12 9.14 -3.48 5.42
CA ALA A 12 7.72 -3.30 5.63
C ALA A 12 7.20 -2.18 4.71
N ALA A 13 6.21 -2.52 3.88
CA ALA A 13 5.71 -1.61 2.87
C ALA A 13 4.99 -0.39 3.48
N TYR A 14 4.27 -0.60 4.57
CA TYR A 14 3.56 0.46 5.28
C TYR A 14 4.50 1.58 5.74
N GLU A 15 5.53 1.25 6.49
CA GLU A 15 6.49 2.22 7.04
C GLU A 15 7.27 2.93 5.92
N ALA A 16 7.66 2.18 4.88
CA ALA A 16 8.36 2.76 3.76
C ALA A 16 7.48 3.74 2.98
N ASN A 17 6.18 3.45 2.79
CA ASN A 17 5.24 4.38 2.16
C ASN A 17 5.14 5.69 2.93
N LEU A 18 4.94 5.63 4.25
CA LEU A 18 4.88 6.82 5.10
C LEU A 18 6.20 7.58 5.11
N GLY A 19 7.32 6.86 5.13
CA GLY A 19 8.65 7.44 4.98
C GLY A 19 8.81 8.24 3.69
N PHE A 20 8.39 7.69 2.54
CA PHE A 20 8.42 8.40 1.26
C PHE A 20 7.45 9.58 1.21
N VAL A 21 6.25 9.48 1.80
CA VAL A 21 5.31 10.60 1.92
C VAL A 21 5.96 11.77 2.67
N GLY A 22 6.72 11.48 3.72
CA GLY A 22 7.49 12.49 4.45
C GLY A 22 8.68 13.04 3.66
N ALA A 23 9.51 12.16 3.10
CA ALA A 23 10.72 12.52 2.39
C ALA A 23 10.46 13.41 1.17
N LEU A 24 9.46 13.07 0.37
CA LEU A 24 9.08 13.85 -0.84
C LEU A 24 8.69 15.30 -0.53
N ARG A 25 8.23 15.59 0.70
CA ARG A 25 7.89 16.96 1.12
C ARG A 25 9.12 17.86 1.32
N VAL A 26 10.26 17.24 1.64
CA VAL A 26 11.48 17.99 2.02
C VAL A 26 12.59 17.82 1.00
N ASP A 27 12.57 16.78 0.19
CA ASP A 27 13.62 16.48 -0.79
C ASP A 27 13.05 15.98 -2.12
N ALA A 28 13.07 16.86 -3.12
CA ALA A 28 12.59 16.54 -4.46
C ALA A 28 13.47 15.51 -5.20
N THR A 29 14.70 15.26 -4.75
CA THR A 29 15.58 14.25 -5.37
C THR A 29 15.08 12.83 -5.11
N MET A 30 14.29 12.62 -4.06
CA MET A 30 13.68 11.33 -3.71
C MET A 30 12.65 10.80 -4.71
N ARG A 31 12.30 11.58 -5.75
CA ARG A 31 11.30 11.16 -6.75
C ARG A 31 11.69 9.92 -7.52
N ARG A 32 12.97 9.72 -7.82
CA ARG A 32 13.44 8.52 -8.53
C ARG A 32 13.27 7.28 -7.65
N GLU A 33 13.73 7.36 -6.44
CA GLU A 33 13.62 6.28 -5.45
C GLU A 33 12.14 5.97 -5.14
N ALA A 34 11.32 6.99 -5.07
CA ALA A 34 9.87 6.87 -4.89
C ALA A 34 9.21 6.16 -6.09
N ALA A 35 9.63 6.48 -7.32
CA ALA A 35 9.15 5.80 -8.54
C ALA A 35 9.54 4.32 -8.54
N ASP A 36 10.79 4.01 -8.21
CA ASP A 36 11.29 2.65 -8.14
C ASP A 36 10.58 1.85 -7.03
N TRP A 37 10.29 2.49 -5.89
CA TRP A 37 9.52 1.91 -4.79
C TRP A 37 8.08 1.59 -5.20
N LEU A 38 7.39 2.48 -5.93
CA LEU A 38 6.04 2.23 -6.44
C LEU A 38 6.00 1.02 -7.38
N ARG A 39 6.97 0.94 -8.31
CA ARG A 39 7.10 -0.23 -9.21
C ARG A 39 7.38 -1.51 -8.44
N TRP A 40 8.26 -1.43 -7.44
CA TRP A 40 8.58 -2.59 -6.61
C TRP A 40 7.35 -3.11 -5.88
N GLN A 41 6.56 -2.22 -5.24
CA GLN A 41 5.32 -2.63 -4.57
C GLN A 41 4.33 -3.28 -5.54
N ALA A 42 4.11 -2.68 -6.72
CA ALA A 42 3.22 -3.23 -7.73
C ALA A 42 3.66 -4.63 -8.19
N ALA A 43 4.97 -4.86 -8.31
CA ALA A 43 5.52 -6.16 -8.67
C ALA A 43 5.40 -7.21 -7.53
N GLN A 44 5.29 -6.77 -6.28
CA GLN A 44 5.16 -7.67 -5.12
C GLN A 44 3.71 -7.95 -4.71
N LEU A 45 2.76 -7.10 -5.12
CA LEU A 45 1.34 -7.27 -4.79
C LEU A 45 0.74 -8.41 -5.63
N PRO A 46 0.24 -9.50 -5.02
CA PRO A 46 -0.38 -10.58 -5.77
C PRO A 46 -1.68 -10.12 -6.44
N LEU A 47 -1.75 -10.27 -7.76
CA LEU A 47 -2.94 -9.89 -8.54
C LEU A 47 -4.00 -11.00 -8.59
N VAL A 48 -3.61 -12.24 -8.25
CA VAL A 48 -4.45 -13.45 -8.27
C VAL A 48 -4.08 -14.37 -7.10
N GLY A 49 -4.91 -15.38 -6.85
CA GLY A 49 -4.65 -16.40 -5.85
C GLY A 49 -5.16 -16.03 -4.45
N PRO A 50 -4.83 -16.85 -3.42
CA PRO A 50 -5.38 -16.69 -2.08
C PRO A 50 -4.89 -15.41 -1.37
N ASP A 51 -3.68 -14.96 -1.68
CA ASP A 51 -3.10 -13.74 -1.11
C ASP A 51 -3.36 -12.50 -1.99
N ARG A 52 -4.37 -12.56 -2.90
CA ARG A 52 -4.68 -11.45 -3.81
C ARG A 52 -4.88 -10.15 -3.05
N GLY A 53 -4.11 -9.14 -3.41
CA GLY A 53 -4.17 -7.80 -2.81
C GLY A 53 -3.56 -7.71 -1.41
N VAL A 54 -2.89 -8.74 -0.92
CA VAL A 54 -2.18 -8.73 0.36
C VAL A 54 -0.69 -8.56 0.13
N LEU A 55 -0.16 -7.39 0.47
CA LEU A 55 1.26 -7.08 0.34
C LEU A 55 1.97 -7.44 1.65
N HIS A 56 2.51 -8.66 1.70
CA HIS A 56 3.31 -9.10 2.85
C HIS A 56 4.65 -8.37 2.93
N ASP A 57 5.11 -8.12 4.15
CA ASP A 57 6.47 -7.69 4.43
C ASP A 57 7.48 -8.67 3.83
N ARG A 58 8.65 -8.16 3.51
CA ARG A 58 9.66 -8.95 2.83
C ARG A 58 10.99 -8.90 3.54
N TRP A 59 11.74 -9.95 3.32
CA TRP A 59 13.14 -10.03 3.67
C TRP A 59 13.97 -9.89 2.40
N VAL A 60 14.94 -9.01 2.43
CA VAL A 60 15.86 -8.74 1.32
C VAL A 60 17.29 -8.99 1.80
N LEU A 61 18.06 -9.77 1.05
CA LEU A 61 19.49 -9.90 1.33
C LEU A 61 20.20 -8.56 1.18
N ALA A 62 21.22 -8.33 2.00
CA ALA A 62 21.97 -7.07 1.99
C ALA A 62 22.57 -6.71 0.63
N ASP A 63 22.86 -7.71 -0.22
CA ASP A 63 23.36 -7.55 -1.58
C ASP A 63 22.25 -7.42 -2.63
N GLY A 64 20.98 -7.47 -2.23
CA GLY A 64 19.83 -7.39 -3.11
C GLY A 64 19.56 -8.61 -3.98
N SER A 65 20.38 -9.67 -3.89
CA SER A 65 20.30 -10.85 -4.77
C SER A 65 19.06 -11.71 -4.58
N GLN A 66 18.44 -11.64 -3.40
CA GLN A 66 17.26 -12.43 -3.06
C GLN A 66 16.28 -11.59 -2.24
N GLN A 67 15.00 -11.82 -2.49
CA GLN A 67 13.90 -11.29 -1.69
C GLN A 67 12.78 -12.34 -1.56
N SER A 68 12.14 -12.40 -0.41
CA SER A 68 11.04 -13.33 -0.16
C SER A 68 10.20 -12.86 1.03
N PRO A 69 8.88 -13.09 1.04
CA PRO A 69 8.08 -12.93 2.27
C PRO A 69 8.41 -14.00 3.32
N CYS A 70 9.03 -15.11 2.90
CA CYS A 70 9.41 -16.21 3.79
C CYS A 70 10.67 -16.90 3.28
N PRO A 71 11.87 -16.33 3.51
CA PRO A 71 13.12 -17.01 3.18
C PRO A 71 13.28 -18.31 4.00
N ALA A 72 13.81 -19.35 3.38
CA ALA A 72 13.98 -20.65 4.04
C ALA A 72 14.88 -20.62 5.30
N ASP A 73 15.76 -19.62 5.38
CA ASP A 73 16.73 -19.46 6.46
C ASP A 73 16.22 -18.54 7.60
N ILE A 74 15.02 -17.95 7.47
CA ILE A 74 14.40 -17.10 8.48
C ILE A 74 13.42 -17.94 9.31
N ASP A 75 13.29 -17.63 10.60
CA ASP A 75 12.33 -18.29 11.49
C ASP A 75 10.89 -18.09 10.93
N ALA A 76 10.13 -19.17 10.87
CA ALA A 76 8.76 -19.16 10.35
C ALA A 76 7.84 -18.11 11.03
N ARG A 77 8.14 -17.74 12.29
CA ARG A 77 7.42 -16.67 13.01
C ARG A 77 7.58 -15.29 12.38
N HIS A 78 8.60 -15.09 11.55
CA HIS A 78 8.88 -13.85 10.84
C HIS A 78 8.54 -13.92 9.36
N CYS A 79 7.85 -15.00 8.95
CA CYS A 79 7.42 -15.20 7.57
C CYS A 79 6.07 -14.54 7.32
N ARG A 80 5.90 -13.97 6.10
CA ARG A 80 4.64 -13.42 5.62
C ARG A 80 3.95 -12.47 6.61
N GLN A 81 4.75 -11.69 7.30
CA GLN A 81 4.22 -10.72 8.24
C GLN A 81 3.50 -9.62 7.46
N ILE A 82 2.46 -9.13 8.07
CA ILE A 82 1.77 -7.90 7.73
C ILE A 82 1.04 -7.45 9.00
N ASP A 83 1.22 -6.22 9.38
CA ASP A 83 0.55 -5.67 10.56
C ASP A 83 -0.94 -5.46 10.26
N ALA A 84 -1.25 -4.64 9.28
CA ALA A 84 -2.59 -4.37 8.83
C ALA A 84 -2.65 -4.26 7.30
N VAL A 85 -3.59 -4.98 6.66
CA VAL A 85 -3.77 -4.94 5.20
C VAL A 85 -4.39 -3.62 4.78
N ASP A 86 -5.39 -3.14 5.51
CA ASP A 86 -6.14 -1.93 5.16
C ASP A 86 -5.26 -0.67 5.17
N SER A 87 -4.49 -0.43 6.24
CA SER A 87 -3.57 0.71 6.32
C SER A 87 -2.38 0.57 5.35
N THR A 88 -1.88 -0.65 5.10
CA THR A 88 -0.84 -0.88 4.09
C THR A 88 -1.31 -0.47 2.70
N LEU A 89 -2.52 -0.88 2.30
CA LEU A 89 -3.09 -0.50 1.01
C LEU A 89 -3.43 0.99 0.93
N ALA A 90 -3.96 1.57 2.01
CA ALA A 90 -4.21 3.00 2.10
C ALA A 90 -2.92 3.82 1.95
N SER A 91 -1.83 3.40 2.61
CA SER A 91 -0.53 4.06 2.52
C SER A 91 0.09 3.96 1.12
N PHE A 92 -0.18 2.90 0.36
CA PHE A 92 0.22 2.78 -1.05
C PHE A 92 -0.43 3.87 -1.92
N PHE A 93 -1.73 4.15 -1.72
CA PHE A 93 -2.43 5.23 -2.42
C PHE A 93 -1.90 6.61 -2.01
N LEU A 94 -1.65 6.82 -0.71
CA LEU A 94 -1.09 8.06 -0.18
C LEU A 94 0.30 8.35 -0.75
N MET A 95 1.14 7.32 -0.84
CA MET A 95 2.48 7.42 -1.40
C MET A 95 2.45 7.80 -2.89
N ALA A 96 1.59 7.19 -3.69
CA ALA A 96 1.43 7.53 -5.10
C ALA A 96 0.91 8.96 -5.31
N GLN A 97 -0.05 9.39 -4.47
CA GLN A 97 -0.54 10.78 -4.48
C GLN A 97 0.58 11.76 -4.09
N ALA A 98 1.37 11.45 -3.06
CA ALA A 98 2.50 12.28 -2.64
C ALA A 98 3.54 12.38 -3.77
N TYR A 99 3.87 11.26 -4.42
CA TYR A 99 4.76 11.25 -5.59
C TYR A 99 4.28 12.23 -6.67
N LEU A 100 3.00 12.15 -7.06
CA LEU A 100 2.43 13.05 -8.06
C LEU A 100 2.45 14.51 -7.61
N ARG A 101 2.03 14.81 -6.39
CA ARG A 101 1.97 16.16 -5.82
C ARG A 101 3.34 16.84 -5.73
N HIS A 102 4.38 16.06 -5.54
CA HIS A 102 5.76 16.57 -5.45
C HIS A 102 6.53 16.50 -6.78
N GLY A 103 5.79 16.48 -7.91
CA GLY A 103 6.36 16.61 -9.27
C GLY A 103 6.84 15.29 -9.86
N GLY A 104 6.34 14.17 -9.37
CA GLY A 104 6.54 12.87 -10.02
C GLY A 104 5.81 12.78 -11.37
N ASP A 105 6.32 11.91 -12.23
CA ASP A 105 5.76 11.72 -13.58
C ASP A 105 4.45 10.92 -13.52
N ALA A 106 3.36 11.53 -13.97
CA ALA A 106 2.05 10.86 -14.07
C ALA A 106 2.06 9.67 -15.06
N ALA A 107 3.01 9.62 -16.00
CA ALA A 107 3.15 8.49 -16.91
C ALA A 107 3.49 7.20 -16.17
N LEU A 108 4.30 7.28 -15.11
CA LEU A 108 4.57 6.15 -14.22
C LEU A 108 3.26 5.51 -13.71
N LEU A 109 2.36 6.34 -13.18
CA LEU A 109 1.11 5.86 -12.57
C LEU A 109 0.12 5.29 -13.60
N ARG A 110 0.38 5.51 -14.91
CA ARG A 110 -0.38 4.90 -16.02
C ARG A 110 0.23 3.59 -16.51
N GLU A 111 1.39 3.19 -16.01
CA GLU A 111 1.98 1.89 -16.36
C GLU A 111 0.97 0.76 -16.04
N PRO A 112 0.73 -0.19 -16.97
CA PRO A 112 -0.31 -1.22 -16.78
C PRO A 112 -0.15 -2.04 -15.50
N ALA A 113 1.09 -2.34 -15.11
CA ALA A 113 1.37 -3.09 -13.89
C ALA A 113 0.97 -2.32 -12.64
N LEU A 114 1.30 -1.01 -12.58
CA LEU A 114 0.90 -0.14 -11.47
C LEU A 114 -0.62 0.03 -11.43
N ARG A 115 -1.25 0.30 -12.57
CA ARG A 115 -2.71 0.41 -12.63
C ARG A 115 -3.39 -0.86 -12.13
N ALA A 116 -2.97 -2.04 -12.58
CA ALA A 116 -3.53 -3.32 -12.11
C ALA A 116 -3.34 -3.51 -10.59
N ALA A 117 -2.18 -3.13 -10.05
CA ALA A 117 -1.92 -3.18 -8.62
C ALA A 117 -2.88 -2.25 -7.84
N PHE A 118 -3.11 -1.03 -8.30
CA PHE A 118 -4.07 -0.11 -7.68
C PHE A 118 -5.50 -0.64 -7.73
N ASP A 119 -5.92 -1.21 -8.85
CA ASP A 119 -7.27 -1.77 -9.01
C ASP A 119 -7.49 -2.96 -8.04
N VAL A 120 -6.49 -3.83 -7.89
CA VAL A 120 -6.53 -4.95 -6.95
C VAL A 120 -6.48 -4.47 -5.52
N ALA A 121 -5.62 -3.52 -5.18
CA ALA A 121 -5.51 -2.92 -3.86
C ALA A 121 -6.85 -2.27 -3.43
N ALA A 122 -7.47 -1.51 -4.34
CA ALA A 122 -8.77 -0.88 -4.09
C ALA A 122 -9.87 -1.92 -3.85
N ALA A 123 -9.92 -2.96 -4.69
CA ALA A 123 -10.90 -4.05 -4.53
C ALA A 123 -10.71 -4.78 -3.20
N THR A 124 -9.47 -5.06 -2.79
CA THR A 124 -9.17 -5.72 -1.51
C THR A 124 -9.54 -4.83 -0.33
N LEU A 125 -9.16 -3.55 -0.35
CA LEU A 125 -9.53 -2.60 0.70
C LEU A 125 -11.06 -2.47 0.85
N ALA A 126 -11.80 -2.47 -0.27
CA ALA A 126 -13.26 -2.44 -0.25
C ALA A 126 -13.88 -3.67 0.43
N THR A 127 -13.25 -4.85 0.33
CA THR A 127 -13.74 -6.07 1.02
C THR A 127 -13.54 -6.03 2.53
N LEU A 128 -12.57 -5.26 3.00
CA LEU A 128 -12.31 -5.08 4.44
C LEU A 128 -13.23 -4.04 5.07
N GLN A 129 -13.78 -3.11 4.28
CA GLN A 129 -14.66 -2.06 4.78
C GLN A 129 -16.05 -2.58 5.13
N GLN A 130 -16.42 -2.44 6.39
CA GLN A 130 -17.67 -2.95 6.94
C GLN A 130 -18.86 -2.03 6.64
N THR A 131 -20.06 -2.52 6.93
CA THR A 131 -21.32 -1.77 6.67
C THR A 131 -21.35 -0.42 7.39
N GLU A 132 -20.82 -0.36 8.61
CA GLU A 132 -20.71 0.84 9.42
C GLU A 132 -19.67 1.85 8.92
N GLY A 133 -18.79 1.44 8.00
CA GLY A 133 -17.82 2.31 7.33
C GLY A 133 -16.37 2.16 7.78
N LEU A 134 -16.11 1.53 8.92
CA LEU A 134 -14.75 1.18 9.34
C LEU A 134 -14.23 -0.04 8.57
N SER A 135 -12.92 -0.21 8.48
CA SER A 135 -12.28 -1.40 7.91
C SER A 135 -11.74 -2.32 8.99
N TRP A 136 -11.71 -3.60 8.70
CA TRP A 136 -10.91 -4.55 9.48
C TRP A 136 -9.44 -4.44 9.07
N ALA A 137 -8.56 -4.53 10.04
CA ALA A 137 -7.11 -4.55 9.80
C ALA A 137 -6.71 -5.67 8.82
N LYS A 138 -7.30 -6.88 8.98
CA LYS A 138 -7.13 -8.04 8.09
C LYS A 138 -8.38 -8.88 8.08
N ALA A 139 -8.56 -9.68 7.04
CA ALA A 139 -9.71 -10.60 6.93
C ALA A 139 -9.74 -11.66 8.04
N ASP A 140 -8.57 -12.13 8.49
CA ASP A 140 -8.40 -13.10 9.58
C ASP A 140 -8.21 -12.43 10.95
N HIS A 141 -8.19 -11.10 11.01
CA HIS A 141 -8.15 -10.31 12.23
C HIS A 141 -9.18 -9.16 12.14
N PRO A 142 -10.47 -9.46 12.41
CA PRO A 142 -11.59 -8.53 12.19
C PRO A 142 -11.70 -7.47 13.29
N VAL A 143 -10.64 -6.68 13.44
CA VAL A 143 -10.54 -5.57 14.38
C VAL A 143 -10.36 -4.28 13.58
N ALA A 144 -11.10 -3.24 13.94
CA ALA A 144 -10.95 -1.90 13.41
C ALA A 144 -10.15 -1.04 14.40
N TYR A 145 -9.05 -0.48 13.92
CA TYR A 145 -8.23 0.46 14.69
C TYR A 145 -8.50 1.89 14.27
N LEU A 146 -8.54 2.81 15.23
CA LEU A 146 -8.77 4.24 14.95
C LEU A 146 -7.71 4.81 13.98
N MET A 147 -6.45 4.45 14.20
CA MET A 147 -5.33 4.92 13.36
C MET A 147 -5.53 4.45 11.91
N ASP A 148 -5.78 3.14 11.73
CA ASP A 148 -5.99 2.55 10.41
C ASP A 148 -7.19 3.21 9.70
N ALA A 149 -8.28 3.45 10.42
CA ALA A 149 -9.47 4.10 9.86
C ALA A 149 -9.19 5.52 9.35
N VAL A 150 -8.35 6.30 10.06
CA VAL A 150 -7.92 7.63 9.59
C VAL A 150 -7.11 7.52 8.31
N GLU A 151 -6.19 6.57 8.25
CA GLU A 151 -5.35 6.31 7.06
C GLU A 151 -6.18 5.80 5.89
N VAL A 152 -7.13 4.90 6.13
CA VAL A 152 -8.05 4.39 5.11
C VAL A 152 -8.90 5.50 4.51
N ALA A 153 -9.45 6.39 5.34
CA ALA A 153 -10.19 7.56 4.83
C ALA A 153 -9.31 8.46 3.95
N ALA A 154 -8.05 8.68 4.36
CA ALA A 154 -7.09 9.47 3.60
C ALA A 154 -6.66 8.74 2.30
N GLY A 155 -6.41 7.44 2.37
CA GLY A 155 -6.05 6.59 1.23
C GLY A 155 -7.14 6.57 0.16
N TRP A 156 -8.40 6.39 0.54
CA TRP A 156 -9.53 6.47 -0.40
C TRP A 156 -9.62 7.84 -1.10
N ARG A 157 -9.37 8.96 -0.38
CA ARG A 157 -9.32 10.29 -1.01
C ARG A 157 -8.15 10.41 -1.99
N ALA A 158 -6.99 9.87 -1.62
CA ALA A 158 -5.81 9.86 -2.48
C ALA A 158 -6.10 9.08 -3.77
N LEU A 159 -6.69 7.89 -3.66
CA LEU A 159 -7.08 7.08 -4.81
C LEU A 159 -8.10 7.81 -5.69
N ALA A 160 -9.12 8.45 -5.11
CA ALA A 160 -10.11 9.22 -5.86
C ALA A 160 -9.47 10.35 -6.67
N GLN A 161 -8.45 11.00 -6.12
CA GLN A 161 -7.70 12.03 -6.84
C GLN A 161 -6.90 11.43 -8.00
N LEU A 162 -6.19 10.32 -7.78
CA LEU A 162 -5.44 9.62 -8.83
C LEU A 162 -6.37 9.14 -9.96
N GLN A 163 -7.52 8.60 -9.62
CA GLN A 163 -8.54 8.16 -10.58
C GLN A 163 -9.04 9.32 -11.46
N ALA A 164 -9.31 10.46 -10.86
CA ALA A 164 -9.79 11.64 -11.60
C ALA A 164 -8.68 12.29 -12.44
N GLU A 165 -7.51 12.54 -11.86
CA GLU A 165 -6.48 13.39 -12.47
C GLU A 165 -5.53 12.61 -13.39
N VAL A 166 -5.22 11.34 -13.04
CA VAL A 166 -4.25 10.54 -13.79
C VAL A 166 -4.92 9.64 -14.81
N TRP A 167 -6.03 9.00 -14.41
CA TRP A 167 -6.66 7.98 -15.25
C TRP A 167 -7.95 8.43 -15.94
N GLY A 168 -8.49 9.61 -15.60
CA GLY A 168 -9.74 10.10 -16.15
C GLY A 168 -10.96 9.25 -15.79
N ASP A 169 -10.84 8.44 -14.72
CA ASP A 169 -11.88 7.54 -14.24
C ASP A 169 -12.79 8.25 -13.24
N ALA A 170 -13.75 9.00 -13.77
CA ALA A 170 -14.70 9.76 -12.95
C ALA A 170 -15.60 8.85 -12.10
N ALA A 171 -15.97 7.68 -12.64
CA ALA A 171 -16.83 6.71 -11.95
C ALA A 171 -16.08 6.08 -10.75
N GLY A 172 -14.86 5.58 -10.97
CA GLY A 172 -14.01 5.08 -9.89
C GLY A 172 -13.73 6.13 -8.83
N ALA A 173 -13.44 7.37 -9.25
CA ALA A 173 -13.23 8.48 -8.33
C ALA A 173 -14.46 8.79 -7.46
N ALA A 174 -15.67 8.66 -8.00
CA ALA A 174 -16.90 8.83 -7.23
C ALA A 174 -17.06 7.71 -6.18
N VAL A 175 -16.79 6.46 -6.56
CA VAL A 175 -16.81 5.32 -5.63
C VAL A 175 -15.80 5.52 -4.51
N SER A 176 -14.56 5.85 -4.83
CA SER A 176 -13.51 6.05 -3.83
C SER A 176 -13.82 7.22 -2.88
N ARG A 177 -14.39 8.32 -3.37
CA ARG A 177 -14.89 9.42 -2.51
C ARG A 177 -15.99 8.95 -1.57
N HIS A 178 -16.92 8.12 -2.06
CA HIS A 178 -17.99 7.58 -1.22
C HIS A 178 -17.43 6.68 -0.11
N GLN A 179 -16.45 5.81 -0.41
CA GLN A 179 -15.80 5.00 0.61
C GLN A 179 -15.07 5.86 1.65
N ALA A 180 -14.35 6.90 1.22
CA ALA A 180 -13.72 7.85 2.13
C ALA A 180 -14.73 8.52 3.07
N GLN A 181 -15.87 8.96 2.52
CA GLN A 181 -16.93 9.61 3.30
C GLN A 181 -17.54 8.65 4.33
N ARG A 182 -17.83 7.40 3.93
CA ARG A 182 -18.34 6.38 4.86
C ARG A 182 -17.41 6.17 6.05
N THR A 183 -16.07 6.06 5.80
CA THR A 183 -15.10 5.92 6.89
C THR A 183 -15.07 7.17 7.76
N GLN A 184 -15.10 8.35 7.16
CA GLN A 184 -15.12 9.61 7.90
C GLN A 184 -16.35 9.75 8.78
N ASP A 185 -17.53 9.39 8.28
CA ASP A 185 -18.80 9.44 9.04
C ASP A 185 -18.77 8.43 10.21
N ALA A 186 -18.12 7.28 10.00
CA ALA A 186 -17.94 6.27 11.05
C ALA A 186 -17.02 6.77 12.18
N LEU A 187 -15.96 7.51 11.84
CA LEU A 187 -15.02 8.10 12.79
C LEU A 187 -15.63 9.22 13.65
N GLN A 188 -16.76 9.79 13.23
CA GLN A 188 -17.45 10.87 13.94
C GLN A 188 -18.56 10.37 14.88
N ARG A 189 -18.86 9.08 14.86
CA ARG A 189 -19.87 8.42 15.72
C ARG A 189 -19.26 7.86 16.99
#